data_4b8f54c52c051677a385aab6f71c9b46
#
_entry.id   4b8f54c52c051677a385aab6f71c9b46
#
_cell.length_a   1.000
_cell.length_b   1.000
_cell.length_c   1.000
_cell.angle_alpha   90.00
_cell.angle_beta   90.00
_cell.angle_gamma   90.00
#
_symmetry.space_group_name_H-M   'P 1'
#
loop_
_entity.id
_entity.type
_entity.pdbx_description
1 polymer ?
#
loop_
_entity_poly.entity_id
_entity_poly.type
_entity_poly.pdbx_seq_one_letter_code
_entity_poly.pdbx_strand_id
1 'polypeptide(L)'
;NRAGMYQEIEKLEKRISVTSGGMDVGLMFIDLDNFKHYNDTYGHDVGDLILKEMAFVFKEVAKDRGFVSRYGGDEFIIVIESCARYELENIAKDIYARIAEADGFSRQIKKYLNHDVEFNEEKNITCSIGISYERNVTSESQITELIKKADDLMYTVKTGEKGHYAFF
;
A
#
# COMPACT_ATOMS: atom_id res chain seq x y z
N ASN A 1 5.71 -10.35 4.28
CA ASN A 1 6.95 -9.92 4.96
C ASN A 1 8.04 -9.64 3.91
N ARG A 2 9.15 -9.04 4.30
CA ARG A 2 10.25 -8.67 3.37
C ARG A 2 10.76 -9.86 2.56
N ALA A 3 10.90 -11.04 3.14
CA ALA A 3 11.34 -12.23 2.42
C ALA A 3 10.36 -12.60 1.29
N GLY A 4 9.05 -12.54 1.55
CA GLY A 4 8.04 -12.76 0.52
C GLY A 4 8.09 -11.69 -0.58
N MET A 5 8.37 -10.44 -0.23
CA MET A 5 8.55 -9.36 -1.20
C MET A 5 9.73 -9.64 -2.15
N TYR A 6 10.88 -10.03 -1.61
CA TYR A 6 12.04 -10.37 -2.45
C TYR A 6 11.76 -11.53 -3.40
N GLN A 7 11.01 -12.54 -2.96
CA GLN A 7 10.58 -13.63 -3.82
C GLN A 7 9.67 -13.15 -4.97
N GLU A 8 8.74 -12.23 -4.69
CA GLU A 8 7.88 -11.66 -5.73
C GLU A 8 8.67 -10.76 -6.70
N ILE A 9 9.64 -9.99 -6.20
CA ILE A 9 10.55 -9.20 -7.04
C ILE A 9 11.37 -10.13 -7.96
N GLU A 10 11.92 -11.22 -7.45
CA GLU A 10 12.65 -12.21 -8.26
C GLU A 10 11.77 -12.81 -9.37
N LYS A 11 10.50 -13.11 -9.07
CA LYS A 11 9.55 -13.56 -10.10
C LYS A 11 9.26 -12.48 -11.14
N LEU A 12 9.11 -11.22 -10.70
CA LEU A 12 8.93 -10.08 -11.58
C LEU A 12 10.12 -9.91 -12.53
N GLU A 13 11.34 -10.00 -12.02
CA GLU A 13 12.57 -9.94 -12.82
C GLU A 13 12.62 -11.01 -13.90
N LYS A 14 12.22 -12.23 -13.55
CA LYS A 14 12.11 -13.34 -14.55
C LYS A 14 11.09 -13.00 -15.64
N ARG A 15 9.95 -12.39 -15.31
CA ARG A 15 8.95 -11.96 -16.30
C ARG A 15 9.48 -10.81 -17.18
N ILE A 16 10.16 -9.84 -16.57
CA ILE A 16 10.79 -8.71 -17.29
C ILE A 16 11.84 -9.23 -18.26
N SER A 17 12.67 -10.19 -17.87
CA SER A 17 13.77 -10.72 -18.69
C SER A 17 13.31 -11.39 -19.99
N VAL A 18 12.07 -11.88 -20.06
CA VAL A 18 11.47 -12.50 -21.25
C VAL A 18 10.57 -11.54 -22.04
N THR A 19 10.40 -10.30 -21.55
CA THR A 19 9.58 -9.29 -22.22
C THR A 19 10.45 -8.44 -23.13
N SER A 20 10.18 -8.49 -24.44
CA SER A 20 10.90 -7.68 -25.42
C SER A 20 10.66 -6.18 -25.18
N GLY A 21 11.75 -5.40 -25.05
CA GLY A 21 11.67 -3.96 -24.81
C GLY A 21 11.38 -3.55 -23.36
N GLY A 22 11.40 -4.51 -22.42
CA GLY A 22 11.12 -4.25 -21.01
C GLY A 22 9.63 -4.16 -20.68
N MET A 23 9.33 -3.83 -19.44
CA MET A 23 7.97 -3.77 -18.90
C MET A 23 7.74 -2.42 -18.21
N ASP A 24 6.60 -1.81 -18.43
CA ASP A 24 6.19 -0.63 -17.67
C ASP A 24 5.76 -1.08 -16.26
N VAL A 25 6.36 -0.51 -15.23
CA VAL A 25 6.14 -0.91 -13.83
C VAL A 25 5.76 0.30 -13.00
N GLY A 26 4.68 0.16 -12.25
CA GLY A 26 4.28 1.09 -11.22
C GLY A 26 4.47 0.51 -9.82
N LEU A 27 4.82 1.36 -8.87
CA LEU A 27 5.03 0.96 -7.49
C LEU A 27 4.43 1.99 -6.54
N MET A 28 3.71 1.49 -5.54
CA MET A 28 3.19 2.28 -4.43
C MET A 28 3.86 1.83 -3.15
N PHE A 29 4.47 2.77 -2.42
CA PHE A 29 4.90 2.57 -1.05
C PHE A 29 3.88 3.21 -0.12
N ILE A 30 3.37 2.44 0.83
CA ILE A 30 2.20 2.80 1.64
C ILE A 30 2.53 2.64 3.11
N ASP A 31 2.20 3.65 3.90
CA ASP A 31 2.27 3.63 5.37
C ASP A 31 0.90 3.95 5.95
N LEU A 32 0.43 3.14 6.91
CA LEU A 32 -0.86 3.35 7.54
C LEU A 32 -0.81 4.53 8.52
N ASP A 33 -1.76 5.45 8.38
CA ASP A 33 -1.86 6.58 9.27
C ASP A 33 -2.58 6.19 10.56
N ASN A 34 -2.10 6.72 11.70
CA ASN A 34 -2.66 6.49 13.03
C ASN A 34 -2.61 5.02 13.53
N PHE A 35 -1.91 4.13 12.84
CA PHE A 35 -1.85 2.71 13.20
C PHE A 35 -1.35 2.49 14.64
N LYS A 36 -0.29 3.19 15.04
CA LYS A 36 0.23 3.13 16.41
C LYS A 36 -0.82 3.52 17.46
N HIS A 37 -1.64 4.55 17.18
CA HIS A 37 -2.72 4.96 18.07
C HIS A 37 -3.71 3.81 18.33
N TYR A 38 -4.09 3.06 17.28
CA TYR A 38 -4.99 1.93 17.42
C TYR A 38 -4.38 0.76 18.20
N ASN A 39 -3.11 0.45 17.98
CA ASN A 39 -2.40 -0.54 18.78
C ASN A 39 -2.34 -0.15 20.26
N ASP A 40 -1.98 1.09 20.54
CA ASP A 40 -1.81 1.58 21.91
C ASP A 40 -3.16 1.71 22.65
N THR A 41 -4.23 2.03 21.94
CA THR A 41 -5.57 2.24 22.53
C THR A 41 -6.38 0.95 22.65
N TYR A 42 -6.35 0.10 21.61
CA TYR A 42 -7.24 -1.08 21.51
C TYR A 42 -6.50 -2.41 21.54
N GLY A 43 -5.17 -2.40 21.59
CA GLY A 43 -4.33 -3.58 21.63
C GLY A 43 -3.87 -4.09 20.27
N HIS A 44 -2.87 -4.97 20.28
CA HIS A 44 -2.25 -5.52 19.08
C HIS A 44 -3.20 -6.34 18.21
N ASP A 45 -4.18 -7.00 18.83
CA ASP A 45 -5.16 -7.79 18.07
C ASP A 45 -6.02 -6.92 17.16
N VAL A 46 -6.37 -5.68 17.58
CA VAL A 46 -7.04 -4.69 16.72
C VAL A 46 -6.09 -4.18 15.65
N GLY A 47 -4.82 -3.97 15.97
CA GLY A 47 -3.80 -3.66 14.97
C GLY A 47 -3.69 -4.75 13.89
N ASP A 48 -3.67 -6.00 14.28
CA ASP A 48 -3.65 -7.14 13.35
C ASP A 48 -4.92 -7.22 12.50
N LEU A 49 -6.07 -6.90 13.06
CA LEU A 49 -7.32 -6.79 12.31
C LEU A 49 -7.20 -5.70 11.23
N ILE A 50 -6.75 -4.51 11.59
CA ILE A 50 -6.54 -3.40 10.64
C ILE A 50 -5.58 -3.79 9.53
N LEU A 51 -4.46 -4.43 9.84
CA LEU A 51 -3.50 -4.91 8.86
C LEU A 51 -4.11 -5.91 7.87
N LYS A 52 -4.96 -6.82 8.35
CA LYS A 52 -5.67 -7.79 7.49
C LYS A 52 -6.68 -7.11 6.57
N GLU A 53 -7.47 -6.18 7.10
CA GLU A 53 -8.45 -5.42 6.31
C GLU A 53 -7.77 -4.57 5.24
N MET A 54 -6.68 -3.88 5.59
CA MET A 54 -5.90 -3.11 4.62
C MET A 54 -5.25 -4.01 3.56
N ALA A 55 -4.66 -5.13 3.95
CA ALA A 55 -4.10 -6.09 3.00
C ALA A 55 -5.17 -6.63 2.03
N PHE A 56 -6.39 -6.84 2.50
CA PHE A 56 -7.52 -7.22 1.66
C PHE A 56 -7.86 -6.11 0.64
N VAL A 57 -7.99 -4.86 1.09
CA VAL A 57 -8.23 -3.71 0.20
C VAL A 57 -7.15 -3.61 -0.88
N PHE A 58 -5.88 -3.70 -0.50
CA PHE A 58 -4.77 -3.60 -1.45
C PHE A 58 -4.77 -4.73 -2.48
N LYS A 59 -5.08 -5.96 -2.07
CA LYS A 59 -5.21 -7.10 -3.00
C LYS A 59 -6.37 -6.92 -3.97
N GLU A 60 -7.51 -6.43 -3.48
CA GLU A 60 -8.68 -6.19 -4.32
C GLU A 60 -8.42 -5.13 -5.40
N VAL A 61 -7.63 -4.08 -5.09
CA VAL A 61 -7.31 -3.05 -6.08
C VAL A 61 -6.18 -3.46 -7.03
N ALA A 62 -5.21 -4.24 -6.56
CA ALA A 62 -4.13 -4.76 -7.39
C ALA A 62 -4.62 -5.86 -8.35
N LYS A 63 -5.58 -6.69 -7.92
CA LYS A 63 -6.11 -7.83 -8.67
C LYS A 63 -4.96 -8.73 -9.19
N ASP A 64 -5.08 -9.19 -10.43
CA ASP A 64 -4.07 -10.05 -11.10
C ASP A 64 -2.97 -9.24 -11.82
N ARG A 65 -2.85 -7.94 -11.51
CA ARG A 65 -1.96 -7.02 -12.25
C ARG A 65 -0.59 -6.86 -11.62
N GLY A 66 -0.34 -7.55 -10.54
CA GLY A 66 0.92 -7.45 -9.81
C GLY A 66 0.86 -8.14 -8.46
N PHE A 67 1.56 -7.61 -7.49
CA PHE A 67 1.55 -8.18 -6.15
C PHE A 67 1.48 -7.13 -5.05
N VAL A 68 1.02 -7.58 -3.89
CA VAL A 68 0.98 -6.81 -2.64
C VAL A 68 1.88 -7.50 -1.62
N SER A 69 2.73 -6.74 -0.97
CA SER A 69 3.57 -7.25 0.11
C SER A 69 3.59 -6.31 1.31
N ARG A 70 3.57 -6.87 2.51
CA ARG A 70 3.84 -6.13 3.72
C ARG A 70 5.36 -5.95 3.85
N TYR A 71 5.83 -4.72 3.81
CA TYR A 71 7.25 -4.36 3.88
C TYR A 71 7.77 -4.45 5.31
N GLY A 72 7.02 -3.94 6.28
CA GLY A 72 7.36 -4.00 7.69
C GLY A 72 6.24 -3.36 8.52
N GLY A 73 6.17 -3.56 9.81
CA GLY A 73 5.22 -2.86 10.70
C GLY A 73 3.84 -2.61 10.06
N ASP A 74 3.58 -1.37 9.75
CA ASP A 74 2.39 -0.83 9.10
C ASP A 74 2.65 -0.36 7.64
N GLU A 75 3.75 -0.80 7.03
CA GLU A 75 4.16 -0.45 5.68
C GLU A 75 3.86 -1.56 4.68
N PHE A 76 3.35 -1.16 3.50
CA PHE A 76 3.02 -2.05 2.39
C PHE A 76 3.62 -1.55 1.09
N ILE A 77 3.83 -2.48 0.17
CA ILE A 77 4.19 -2.21 -1.22
C ILE A 77 3.17 -2.87 -2.13
N ILE A 78 2.71 -2.12 -3.13
CA ILE A 78 1.95 -2.65 -4.27
C ILE A 78 2.79 -2.44 -5.51
N VAL A 79 2.99 -3.48 -6.28
CA VAL A 79 3.63 -3.41 -7.60
C VAL A 79 2.60 -3.76 -8.65
N ILE A 80 2.50 -2.93 -9.69
CA ILE A 80 1.60 -3.13 -10.83
C ILE A 80 2.45 -3.28 -12.09
N GLU A 81 2.21 -4.37 -12.78
CA GLU A 81 2.94 -4.76 -13.99
C GLU A 81 2.18 -4.31 -15.25
N SER A 82 2.91 -3.97 -16.31
CA SER A 82 2.36 -3.61 -17.62
C SER A 82 1.25 -2.55 -17.53
N CYS A 83 1.48 -1.50 -16.74
CA CYS A 83 0.49 -0.46 -16.47
C CYS A 83 0.86 0.86 -17.14
N ALA A 84 -0.15 1.68 -17.36
CA ALA A 84 0.02 3.09 -17.67
C ALA A 84 0.02 3.93 -16.38
N ARG A 85 0.67 5.09 -16.43
CA ARG A 85 0.78 5.98 -15.26
C ARG A 85 -0.58 6.37 -14.65
N TYR A 86 -1.58 6.69 -15.47
CA TYR A 86 -2.91 7.09 -14.99
C TYR A 86 -3.65 5.98 -14.22
N GLU A 87 -3.34 4.71 -14.51
CA GLU A 87 -3.95 3.58 -13.81
C GLU A 87 -3.53 3.51 -12.35
N LEU A 88 -2.29 3.92 -12.04
CA LEU A 88 -1.79 3.97 -10.67
C LEU A 88 -2.54 5.04 -9.85
N GLU A 89 -2.84 6.17 -10.44
CA GLU A 89 -3.65 7.20 -9.81
C GLU A 89 -5.07 6.71 -9.52
N ASN A 90 -5.68 5.99 -10.47
CA ASN A 90 -6.99 5.38 -10.28
C ASN A 90 -6.98 4.33 -9.16
N ILE A 91 -5.93 3.53 -9.05
CA ILE A 91 -5.75 2.57 -7.97
C ILE A 91 -5.65 3.29 -6.62
N ALA A 92 -4.86 4.37 -6.52
CA ALA A 92 -4.77 5.16 -5.30
C ALA A 92 -6.13 5.73 -4.88
N LYS A 93 -6.88 6.31 -5.81
CA LYS A 93 -8.24 6.81 -5.56
C LYS A 93 -9.20 5.70 -5.10
N ASP A 94 -9.11 4.52 -5.69
CA ASP A 94 -9.93 3.36 -5.30
C ASP A 94 -9.60 2.88 -3.88
N ILE A 95 -8.32 2.89 -3.49
CA ILE A 95 -7.90 2.60 -2.11
C ILE A 95 -8.62 3.53 -1.12
N TYR A 96 -8.56 4.85 -1.34
CA TYR A 96 -9.20 5.82 -0.44
C TYR A 96 -10.72 5.70 -0.43
N ALA A 97 -11.35 5.44 -1.56
CA ALA A 97 -12.79 5.21 -1.65
C ALA A 97 -13.22 4.00 -0.81
N ARG A 98 -12.48 2.89 -0.88
CA ARG A 98 -12.77 1.66 -0.11
C ARG A 98 -12.56 1.86 1.39
N ILE A 99 -11.52 2.58 1.79
CA ILE A 99 -11.31 2.92 3.21
C ILE A 99 -12.45 3.80 3.73
N ALA A 100 -12.89 4.77 2.95
CA ALA A 100 -14.00 5.65 3.31
C ALA A 100 -15.34 4.89 3.42
N GLU A 101 -15.65 3.98 2.49
CA GLU A 101 -16.83 3.10 2.55
C GLU A 101 -16.82 2.18 3.77
N ALA A 102 -15.64 1.71 4.17
CA ALA A 102 -15.45 0.90 5.38
C ALA A 102 -15.45 1.72 6.68
N ASP A 103 -15.60 3.04 6.58
CA ASP A 103 -15.55 3.96 7.72
C ASP A 103 -14.29 3.73 8.58
N GLY A 104 -13.12 3.65 7.92
CA GLY A 104 -11.85 3.33 8.56
C GLY A 104 -11.86 2.00 9.34
N PHE A 105 -12.68 1.05 8.89
CA PHE A 105 -12.88 -0.26 9.54
C PHE A 105 -13.52 -0.21 10.92
N SER A 106 -14.17 0.89 11.28
CA SER A 106 -14.76 1.08 12.60
C SER A 106 -15.78 -0.01 12.94
N ARG A 107 -16.58 -0.46 11.97
CA ARG A 107 -17.54 -1.56 12.18
C ARG A 107 -16.86 -2.89 12.49
N GLN A 108 -15.78 -3.21 11.81
CA GLN A 108 -15.01 -4.43 12.03
C GLN A 108 -14.37 -4.40 13.43
N ILE A 109 -13.84 -3.25 13.83
CA ILE A 109 -13.22 -3.06 15.16
C ILE A 109 -14.29 -3.19 16.27
N LYS A 110 -15.44 -2.53 16.12
CA LYS A 110 -16.56 -2.66 17.08
C LYS A 110 -17.04 -4.08 17.22
N LYS A 111 -17.20 -4.79 16.10
CA LYS A 111 -17.59 -6.21 16.09
C LYS A 111 -16.56 -7.09 16.79
N TYR A 112 -15.29 -6.85 16.56
CA TYR A 112 -14.20 -7.58 17.21
C TYR A 112 -14.18 -7.36 18.72
N LEU A 113 -14.30 -6.11 19.15
CA LEU A 113 -14.32 -5.75 20.58
C LEU A 113 -15.63 -6.13 21.28
N ASN A 114 -16.68 -6.50 20.53
CA ASN A 114 -18.01 -6.85 21.02
C ASN A 114 -18.66 -5.78 21.88
N HIS A 115 -18.35 -4.50 21.63
CA HIS A 115 -19.01 -3.36 22.26
C HIS A 115 -18.87 -2.10 21.39
N ASP A 116 -19.74 -1.12 21.63
CA ASP A 116 -19.64 0.18 21.00
C ASP A 116 -18.45 0.97 21.53
N VAL A 117 -17.70 1.56 20.60
CA VAL A 117 -16.54 2.42 20.88
C VAL A 117 -16.75 3.71 20.09
N GLU A 118 -16.52 4.84 20.74
CA GLU A 118 -16.42 6.13 20.06
C GLU A 118 -15.03 6.24 19.44
N PHE A 119 -14.99 6.51 18.12
CA PHE A 119 -13.74 6.75 17.40
C PHE A 119 -13.52 8.25 17.25
N ASN A 120 -12.27 8.67 17.43
CA ASN A 120 -11.87 10.03 17.13
C ASN A 120 -11.69 10.15 15.60
N GLU A 121 -12.56 10.93 14.94
CA GLU A 121 -12.52 11.13 13.48
C GLU A 121 -11.18 11.71 13.00
N GLU A 122 -10.50 12.53 13.80
CA GLU A 122 -9.18 13.09 13.50
C GLU A 122 -8.09 11.98 13.45
N LYS A 123 -8.37 10.80 14.01
CA LYS A 123 -7.48 9.65 14.09
C LYS A 123 -8.02 8.43 13.34
N ASN A 124 -8.86 8.64 12.34
CA ASN A 124 -9.32 7.57 11.47
C ASN A 124 -8.16 6.85 10.79
N ILE A 125 -8.33 5.55 10.58
CA ILE A 125 -7.39 4.78 9.76
C ILE A 125 -7.49 5.27 8.31
N THR A 126 -6.36 5.68 7.79
CA THR A 126 -6.12 5.99 6.39
C THR A 126 -4.69 5.59 6.05
N CYS A 127 -4.17 5.99 4.91
CA CYS A 127 -2.80 5.71 4.53
C CYS A 127 -2.18 6.88 3.76
N SER A 128 -0.86 6.97 3.83
CA SER A 128 -0.04 7.87 3.04
C SER A 128 0.69 7.08 1.97
N ILE A 129 0.61 7.50 0.71
CA ILE A 129 1.09 6.74 -0.45
C ILE A 129 2.08 7.57 -1.26
N GLY A 130 3.26 7.02 -1.50
CA GLY A 130 4.18 7.49 -2.54
C GLY A 130 4.08 6.58 -3.76
N ILE A 131 3.97 7.16 -4.95
CA ILE A 131 3.81 6.44 -6.21
C ILE A 131 4.98 6.75 -7.12
N SER A 132 5.65 5.72 -7.62
CA SER A 132 6.67 5.79 -8.65
C SER A 132 6.27 4.97 -9.88
N TYR A 133 6.80 5.35 -11.03
CA TYR A 133 6.50 4.71 -12.31
C TYR A 133 7.71 4.78 -13.22
N GLU A 134 8.01 3.69 -13.91
CA GLU A 134 9.09 3.61 -14.88
C GLU A 134 8.64 2.83 -16.10
N ARG A 135 8.97 3.34 -17.28
CA ARG A 135 8.73 2.68 -18.56
C ARG A 135 9.90 1.80 -18.94
N ASN A 136 9.59 0.70 -19.63
CA ASN A 136 10.62 -0.17 -20.21
C ASN A 136 11.65 -0.65 -19.18
N VAL A 137 11.19 -1.04 -17.99
CA VAL A 137 12.04 -1.63 -16.96
C VAL A 137 12.65 -2.92 -17.47
N THR A 138 13.97 -3.04 -17.37
CA THR A 138 14.74 -4.20 -17.86
C THR A 138 15.66 -4.82 -16.80
N SER A 139 15.79 -4.20 -15.63
CA SER A 139 16.74 -4.62 -14.60
C SER A 139 16.20 -4.46 -13.18
N GLU A 140 16.75 -5.27 -12.26
CA GLU A 140 16.51 -5.20 -10.83
C GLU A 140 16.84 -3.83 -10.23
N SER A 141 17.93 -3.20 -10.70
CA SER A 141 18.33 -1.90 -10.21
C SER A 141 17.26 -0.81 -10.43
N GLN A 142 16.50 -0.88 -11.52
CA GLN A 142 15.38 0.02 -11.77
C GLN A 142 14.23 -0.24 -10.80
N ILE A 143 13.95 -1.48 -10.44
CA ILE A 143 12.93 -1.82 -9.42
C ILE A 143 13.35 -1.28 -8.06
N THR A 144 14.60 -1.45 -7.68
CA THR A 144 15.17 -0.90 -6.43
C THR A 144 15.03 0.62 -6.37
N GLU A 145 15.30 1.31 -7.49
CA GLU A 145 15.14 2.76 -7.59
C GLU A 145 13.67 3.19 -7.49
N LEU A 146 12.73 2.43 -8.08
CA LEU A 146 11.29 2.67 -7.94
C LEU A 146 10.85 2.58 -6.48
N ILE A 147 11.32 1.57 -5.75
CA ILE A 147 11.02 1.42 -4.31
C ILE A 147 11.50 2.64 -3.54
N LYS A 148 12.75 3.05 -3.76
CA LYS A 148 13.35 4.21 -3.08
C LYS A 148 12.57 5.50 -3.37
N LYS A 149 12.24 5.77 -4.63
CA LYS A 149 11.49 6.97 -5.01
C LYS A 149 10.10 7.00 -4.38
N ALA A 150 9.40 5.87 -4.36
CA ALA A 150 8.09 5.77 -3.75
C ALA A 150 8.14 5.94 -2.22
N ASP A 151 9.16 5.37 -1.56
CA ASP A 151 9.38 5.53 -0.11
C ASP A 151 9.67 6.99 0.26
N ASP A 152 10.58 7.66 -0.45
CA ASP A 152 10.90 9.07 -0.23
C ASP A 152 9.65 9.96 -0.36
N LEU A 153 8.80 9.70 -1.35
CA LEU A 153 7.54 10.42 -1.54
C LEU A 153 6.52 10.11 -0.46
N MET A 154 6.36 8.84 -0.08
CA MET A 154 5.49 8.45 1.00
C MET A 154 5.88 9.15 2.31
N TYR A 155 7.17 9.22 2.61
CA TYR A 155 7.67 9.94 3.77
C TYR A 155 7.33 11.43 3.72
N THR A 156 7.43 12.07 2.55
CA THR A 156 7.04 13.47 2.36
C THR A 156 5.56 13.68 2.64
N VAL A 157 4.69 12.80 2.14
CA VAL A 157 3.25 12.82 2.43
C VAL A 157 3.00 12.63 3.93
N LYS A 158 3.64 11.62 4.53
CA LYS A 158 3.46 11.24 5.94
C LYS A 158 3.84 12.35 6.91
N THR A 159 4.88 13.11 6.60
CA THR A 159 5.37 14.23 7.43
C THR A 159 4.69 15.56 7.13
N GLY A 160 4.03 15.68 5.99
CA GLY A 160 3.22 16.82 5.59
C GLY A 160 1.75 16.61 5.91
N GLU A 161 0.93 16.58 4.88
CA GLU A 161 -0.50 16.30 4.97
C GLU A 161 -0.75 14.80 4.74
N LYS A 162 -1.11 14.08 5.80
CA LYS A 162 -1.38 12.64 5.76
C LYS A 162 -2.68 12.33 5.02
N GLY A 163 -2.88 11.06 4.69
CA GLY A 163 -4.14 10.59 4.13
C GLY A 163 -4.34 10.92 2.65
N HIS A 164 -3.24 11.08 1.90
CA HIS A 164 -3.27 11.24 0.46
C HIS A 164 -2.06 10.60 -0.23
N TYR A 165 -1.95 10.77 -1.52
CA TYR A 165 -0.86 10.23 -2.33
C TYR A 165 -0.06 11.34 -3.03
N ALA A 166 1.21 11.05 -3.30
CA ALA A 166 2.06 11.85 -4.17
C ALA A 166 2.66 10.98 -5.27
N PHE A 167 2.82 11.58 -6.44
CA PHE A 167 3.40 10.96 -7.63
C PHE A 167 4.79 11.52 -7.90
N PHE A 168 5.73 10.62 -8.23
CA PHE A 168 7.08 10.99 -8.68
C PHE A 168 7.10 11.34 -10.16
#